data_6bb7cc7763e8237cd083c8c7ed8d58b3
#
_entry.id   6bb7cc7763e8237cd083c8c7ed8d58b3
#
_cell.length_a   1.000
_cell.length_b   1.000
_cell.length_c   1.000
_cell.angle_alpha   90.00
_cell.angle_beta   90.00
_cell.angle_gamma   90.00
#
_symmetry.space_group_name_H-M   'P 1'
#
loop_
_entity.id
_entity.type
_entity.pdbx_description
1 polymer ?
#
loop_
_entity_poly.entity_id
_entity_poly.type
_entity_poly.pdbx_seq_one_letter_code
_entity_poly.pdbx_strand_id
1 'polypeptide(L)'
;MLTTPLVPAKNPITDHEPTHRTEIPEALQKLLCLLLIGGGLVSVGFVGEFSPLPMTTLLDVWVLLLAVWILFRGRIQSWVSLLLVLGYLAARGIAAVSVDPPLLDLLQAHRWLVYLAVFALARGHRWSRPELLTRLAWWLVGLATVKSVLTALTLGLDERPGLFLENNFELALFSGTAAVIHRNDPRNGIRLILLLGLLTLLSGSRSGALTYLVLVAFALWSVSTRDVFLRYLAMLTPVVAVVVPWVIFAGRAAESEVIDRVRFLEVFLSEVQRWQWLDWTFGTPPITPLSPQGCASLAYYDVLFSSAGDGQCYSVILHSFILRLLYDGGFLALLMALLLPLVIMRQARVPWGLTLTLLAIAVINSASVSGFNNPYVALPILLAVLTAGPREAVDPAAAQRPLAPFHAPSLHPQGDLR
;
A
#
# COMPACT_ATOMS: atom_id res chain seq x y z
N MET A 1 47.29 45.93 16.57
CA MET A 1 46.84 44.52 16.75
C MET A 1 45.91 44.16 15.61
N LEU A 2 46.46 43.45 14.62
CA LEU A 2 45.70 43.00 13.43
C LEU A 2 45.09 41.64 13.72
N THR A 3 43.74 41.58 13.83
CA THR A 3 42.98 40.34 13.97
C THR A 3 42.73 39.76 12.58
N THR A 4 43.42 38.69 12.23
CA THR A 4 43.17 37.87 11.04
C THR A 4 41.83 37.11 11.21
N PRO A 5 40.91 37.15 10.23
CA PRO A 5 39.68 36.37 10.31
C PRO A 5 40.00 34.88 10.11
N LEU A 6 39.54 34.04 11.06
CA LEU A 6 39.56 32.59 10.97
C LEU A 6 38.68 32.13 9.82
N VAL A 7 39.28 31.57 8.78
CA VAL A 7 38.59 30.88 7.69
C VAL A 7 37.97 29.60 8.28
N PRO A 8 36.64 29.37 8.19
CA PRO A 8 36.05 28.16 8.69
C PRO A 8 36.59 26.95 7.92
N ALA A 9 37.12 25.98 8.67
CA ALA A 9 37.58 24.73 8.11
C ALA A 9 36.46 24.03 7.31
N LYS A 10 36.72 23.82 6.03
CA LYS A 10 35.86 23.05 5.13
C LYS A 10 35.80 21.60 5.65
N ASN A 11 34.65 21.19 6.18
CA ASN A 11 34.41 19.81 6.58
C ASN A 11 34.55 18.87 5.37
N PRO A 12 35.52 17.92 5.37
CA PRO A 12 35.78 17.05 4.22
C PRO A 12 34.90 15.80 4.18
N ILE A 13 33.73 15.79 4.83
CA ILE A 13 32.86 14.61 4.88
C ILE A 13 31.48 14.99 4.40
N THR A 14 31.22 14.96 3.11
CA THR A 14 29.92 14.67 2.48
C THR A 14 29.95 14.77 0.96
N ASP A 15 30.99 14.40 0.28
CA ASP A 15 30.88 14.05 -1.15
C ASP A 15 30.32 12.62 -1.27
N HIS A 16 29.06 12.43 -0.85
CA HIS A 16 28.29 11.27 -1.29
C HIS A 16 27.95 11.50 -2.77
N GLU A 17 28.72 10.84 -3.65
CA GLU A 17 28.37 10.68 -5.05
C GLU A 17 26.86 10.48 -5.20
N PRO A 18 26.19 11.24 -6.07
CA PRO A 18 24.80 11.02 -6.38
C PRO A 18 24.68 9.58 -6.93
N THR A 19 24.15 8.66 -6.12
CA THR A 19 23.91 7.29 -6.59
C THR A 19 22.97 7.40 -7.78
N HIS A 20 23.49 7.21 -9.00
CA HIS A 20 22.71 7.19 -10.24
C HIS A 20 21.63 6.12 -10.11
N ARG A 21 20.38 6.56 -9.93
CA ARG A 21 19.23 5.66 -9.92
C ARG A 21 18.81 5.36 -11.34
N THR A 22 18.60 4.08 -11.65
CA THR A 22 18.11 3.64 -12.93
C THR A 22 16.62 3.95 -13.07
N GLU A 23 16.22 4.60 -14.15
CA GLU A 23 14.82 4.91 -14.41
C GLU A 23 14.06 3.68 -14.92
N ILE A 24 12.85 3.49 -14.37
CA ILE A 24 11.93 2.47 -14.86
C ILE A 24 11.41 2.88 -16.25
N PRO A 25 11.33 1.94 -17.20
CA PRO A 25 10.80 2.23 -18.53
C PRO A 25 9.42 2.89 -18.46
N GLU A 26 9.25 3.94 -19.24
CA GLU A 26 7.96 4.63 -19.35
C GLU A 26 6.82 3.68 -19.78
N ALA A 27 7.14 2.67 -20.57
CA ALA A 27 6.18 1.63 -20.98
C ALA A 27 5.59 0.88 -19.78
N LEU A 28 6.41 0.50 -18.77
CA LEU A 28 5.91 -0.15 -17.55
C LEU A 28 5.08 0.79 -16.71
N GLN A 29 5.45 2.08 -16.63
CA GLN A 29 4.67 3.09 -15.91
C GLN A 29 3.31 3.30 -16.59
N LYS A 30 3.28 3.44 -17.92
CA LYS A 30 2.04 3.55 -18.71
C LYS A 30 1.19 2.29 -18.62
N LEU A 31 1.81 1.11 -18.62
CA LEU A 31 1.10 -0.16 -18.48
C LEU A 31 0.34 -0.24 -17.15
N LEU A 32 0.96 0.15 -16.03
CA LEU A 32 0.26 0.21 -14.74
C LEU A 32 -0.94 1.16 -14.80
N CYS A 33 -0.75 2.35 -15.38
CA CYS A 33 -1.84 3.31 -15.53
C CYS A 33 -2.96 2.74 -16.41
N LEU A 34 -2.61 2.09 -17.52
CA LEU A 34 -3.60 1.49 -18.44
C LEU A 34 -4.39 0.37 -17.74
N LEU A 35 -3.72 -0.53 -17.03
CA LEU A 35 -4.37 -1.62 -16.30
C LEU A 35 -5.35 -1.09 -15.26
N LEU A 36 -4.91 -0.16 -14.43
CA LEU A 36 -5.74 0.35 -13.34
C LEU A 36 -6.87 1.27 -13.83
N ILE A 37 -6.59 2.19 -14.76
CA ILE A 37 -7.64 3.08 -15.31
C ILE A 37 -8.59 2.29 -16.21
N GLY A 38 -8.07 1.45 -17.09
CA GLY A 38 -8.88 0.62 -17.98
C GLY A 38 -9.77 -0.36 -17.21
N GLY A 39 -9.20 -1.05 -16.22
CA GLY A 39 -9.97 -1.92 -15.32
C GLY A 39 -11.02 -1.16 -14.53
N GLY A 40 -10.70 0.05 -14.05
CA GLY A 40 -11.65 0.93 -13.35
C GLY A 40 -12.79 1.40 -14.25
N LEU A 41 -12.51 1.79 -15.49
CA LEU A 41 -13.55 2.17 -16.47
C LEU A 41 -14.50 1.02 -16.77
N VAL A 42 -13.96 -0.18 -17.00
CA VAL A 42 -14.79 -1.39 -17.18
C VAL A 42 -15.66 -1.62 -15.95
N SER A 43 -15.08 -1.52 -14.77
CA SER A 43 -15.76 -1.79 -13.50
C SER A 43 -16.91 -0.83 -13.19
N VAL A 44 -16.83 0.44 -13.60
CA VAL A 44 -17.94 1.42 -13.43
C VAL A 44 -19.22 0.97 -14.15
N GLY A 45 -19.10 0.20 -15.26
CA GLY A 45 -20.24 -0.37 -15.96
C GLY A 45 -20.95 -1.50 -15.21
N PHE A 46 -20.34 -2.07 -14.17
CA PHE A 46 -20.89 -3.16 -13.35
C PHE A 46 -21.33 -2.61 -11.99
N VAL A 47 -22.45 -1.91 -11.99
CA VAL A 47 -23.04 -1.30 -10.79
C VAL A 47 -23.50 -2.41 -9.83
N GLY A 48 -23.10 -2.35 -8.57
CA GLY A 48 -23.47 -3.35 -7.55
C GLY A 48 -22.57 -4.60 -7.53
N GLU A 49 -21.69 -4.78 -8.51
CA GLU A 49 -20.78 -5.93 -8.60
C GLU A 49 -19.31 -5.51 -8.54
N PHE A 50 -18.42 -6.47 -8.28
CA PHE A 50 -16.99 -6.25 -8.43
C PHE A 50 -16.59 -6.18 -9.92
N SER A 51 -15.34 -5.78 -10.18
CA SER A 51 -14.81 -5.82 -11.54
C SER A 51 -14.84 -7.24 -12.11
N PRO A 52 -15.34 -7.46 -13.35
CA PRO A 52 -15.25 -8.75 -14.01
C PRO A 52 -13.82 -9.11 -14.40
N LEU A 53 -12.89 -8.15 -14.37
CA LEU A 53 -11.48 -8.38 -14.69
C LEU A 53 -10.72 -8.88 -13.44
N PRO A 54 -9.83 -9.86 -13.58
CA PRO A 54 -9.02 -10.37 -12.49
C PRO A 54 -7.88 -9.40 -12.12
N MET A 55 -8.25 -8.21 -11.62
CA MET A 55 -7.31 -7.11 -11.41
C MET A 55 -6.15 -7.46 -10.48
N THR A 56 -6.39 -8.29 -9.46
CA THR A 56 -5.33 -8.79 -8.57
C THR A 56 -4.25 -9.51 -9.36
N THR A 57 -4.65 -10.46 -10.24
CA THR A 57 -3.72 -11.22 -11.09
C THR A 57 -2.98 -10.32 -12.08
N LEU A 58 -3.68 -9.36 -12.69
CA LEU A 58 -3.07 -8.41 -13.62
C LEU A 58 -2.02 -7.53 -12.94
N LEU A 59 -2.25 -7.12 -11.70
CA LEU A 59 -1.26 -6.39 -10.90
C LEU A 59 -0.08 -7.27 -10.50
N ASP A 60 -0.32 -8.54 -10.13
CA ASP A 60 0.76 -9.50 -9.85
C ASP A 60 1.66 -9.69 -11.09
N VAL A 61 1.06 -9.85 -12.28
CA VAL A 61 1.80 -9.92 -13.53
C VAL A 61 2.63 -8.65 -13.77
N TRP A 62 2.05 -7.47 -13.52
CA TRP A 62 2.81 -6.22 -13.65
C TRP A 62 4.00 -6.15 -12.69
N VAL A 63 3.81 -6.57 -11.43
CA VAL A 63 4.87 -6.63 -10.40
C VAL A 63 5.99 -7.58 -10.85
N LEU A 64 5.64 -8.74 -11.42
CA LEU A 64 6.59 -9.70 -11.97
C LEU A 64 7.34 -9.15 -13.18
N LEU A 65 6.66 -8.47 -14.11
CA LEU A 65 7.29 -7.81 -15.25
C LEU A 65 8.31 -6.76 -14.81
N LEU A 66 7.98 -5.97 -13.77
CA LEU A 66 8.91 -5.02 -13.18
C LEU A 66 10.13 -5.74 -12.58
N ALA A 67 9.92 -6.82 -11.82
CA ALA A 67 11.00 -7.61 -11.23
C ALA A 67 11.92 -8.19 -12.30
N VAL A 68 11.36 -8.78 -13.36
CA VAL A 68 12.09 -9.32 -14.51
C VAL A 68 12.92 -8.22 -15.19
N TRP A 69 12.32 -7.05 -15.44
CA TRP A 69 13.04 -5.93 -16.02
C TRP A 69 14.23 -5.50 -15.14
N ILE A 70 14.04 -5.40 -13.81
CA ILE A 70 15.10 -5.02 -12.88
C ILE A 70 16.22 -6.06 -12.89
N LEU A 71 15.91 -7.35 -12.89
CA LEU A 71 16.90 -8.43 -12.92
C LEU A 71 17.77 -8.39 -14.18
N PHE A 72 17.18 -8.08 -15.35
CA PHE A 72 17.93 -8.06 -16.61
C PHE A 72 18.63 -6.73 -16.93
N ARG A 73 18.11 -5.62 -16.43
CA ARG A 73 18.58 -4.28 -16.84
C ARG A 73 18.99 -3.39 -15.68
N GLY A 74 18.59 -3.73 -14.46
CA GLY A 74 18.81 -2.94 -13.27
C GLY A 74 20.09 -3.33 -12.51
N ARG A 75 20.39 -2.52 -11.49
CA ARG A 75 21.43 -2.82 -10.49
C ARG A 75 20.76 -3.15 -9.17
N ILE A 76 21.02 -4.32 -8.64
CA ILE A 76 20.49 -4.72 -7.34
C ILE A 76 21.32 -4.03 -6.25
N GLN A 77 20.68 -3.18 -5.45
CA GLN A 77 21.35 -2.44 -4.37
C GLN A 77 21.06 -3.02 -2.97
N SER A 78 20.08 -3.92 -2.86
CA SER A 78 19.63 -4.46 -1.57
C SER A 78 19.81 -5.99 -1.50
N TRP A 79 21.03 -6.46 -1.80
CA TRP A 79 21.35 -7.89 -1.81
C TRP A 79 21.00 -8.59 -0.51
N VAL A 80 21.30 -7.98 0.64
CA VAL A 80 21.05 -8.61 1.95
C VAL A 80 19.54 -8.85 2.15
N SER A 81 18.69 -7.83 1.90
CA SER A 81 17.25 -8.00 2.02
C SER A 81 16.70 -9.02 1.03
N LEU A 82 17.22 -9.02 -0.21
CA LEU A 82 16.81 -9.99 -1.23
C LEU A 82 17.20 -11.42 -0.83
N LEU A 83 18.45 -11.62 -0.37
CA LEU A 83 18.91 -12.94 0.07
C LEU A 83 18.16 -13.45 1.29
N LEU A 84 17.78 -12.58 2.24
CA LEU A 84 16.94 -12.96 3.37
C LEU A 84 15.56 -13.46 2.91
N VAL A 85 14.92 -12.73 1.98
CA VAL A 85 13.62 -13.14 1.42
C VAL A 85 13.74 -14.44 0.66
N LEU A 86 14.73 -14.57 -0.24
CA LEU A 86 14.93 -15.77 -1.04
C LEU A 86 15.31 -16.98 -0.18
N GLY A 87 16.15 -16.78 0.84
CA GLY A 87 16.52 -17.82 1.80
C GLY A 87 15.31 -18.31 2.59
N TYR A 88 14.47 -17.39 3.06
CA TYR A 88 13.23 -17.77 3.75
C TYR A 88 12.25 -18.47 2.79
N LEU A 89 12.07 -17.98 1.58
CA LEU A 89 11.22 -18.62 0.56
C LEU A 89 11.72 -20.04 0.24
N ALA A 90 13.04 -20.22 0.08
CA ALA A 90 13.63 -21.55 -0.15
C ALA A 90 13.40 -22.49 1.04
N ALA A 91 13.59 -22.01 2.28
CA ALA A 91 13.32 -22.79 3.48
C ALA A 91 11.85 -23.23 3.57
N ARG A 92 10.92 -22.32 3.24
CA ARG A 92 9.48 -22.64 3.18
C ARG A 92 9.16 -23.61 2.05
N GLY A 93 9.77 -23.44 0.87
CA GLY A 93 9.63 -24.36 -0.26
C GLY A 93 10.11 -25.78 0.07
N ILE A 94 11.27 -25.92 0.75
CA ILE A 94 11.78 -27.22 1.20
C ILE A 94 10.81 -27.84 2.22
N ALA A 95 10.33 -27.07 3.18
CA ALA A 95 9.35 -27.56 4.16
C ALA A 95 8.02 -27.98 3.49
N ALA A 96 7.60 -27.31 2.42
CA ALA A 96 6.39 -27.63 1.68
C ALA A 96 6.47 -29.01 0.98
N VAL A 97 7.66 -29.45 0.58
CA VAL A 97 7.84 -30.78 -0.06
C VAL A 97 7.35 -31.91 0.83
N SER A 98 7.43 -31.76 2.16
CA SER A 98 6.97 -32.78 3.11
C SER A 98 5.43 -32.85 3.24
N VAL A 99 4.71 -31.80 2.82
CA VAL A 99 3.25 -31.68 2.94
C VAL A 99 2.55 -31.94 1.61
N ASP A 100 3.27 -31.78 0.50
CA ASP A 100 2.77 -31.90 -0.88
C ASP A 100 1.49 -31.06 -1.14
N PRO A 101 1.52 -29.74 -0.82
CA PRO A 101 0.34 -28.90 -0.95
C PRO A 101 0.02 -28.59 -2.41
N PRO A 102 -1.25 -28.25 -2.76
CA PRO A 102 -1.58 -27.75 -4.08
C PRO A 102 -0.73 -26.53 -4.43
N LEU A 103 -0.07 -26.56 -5.58
CA LEU A 103 0.87 -25.51 -5.99
C LEU A 103 0.22 -24.13 -6.01
N LEU A 104 -1.04 -24.04 -6.46
CA LEU A 104 -1.77 -22.76 -6.52
C LEU A 104 -1.97 -22.17 -5.12
N ASP A 105 -2.35 -23.00 -4.14
CA ASP A 105 -2.55 -22.58 -2.76
C ASP A 105 -1.23 -22.13 -2.13
N LEU A 106 -0.14 -22.86 -2.40
CA LEU A 106 1.21 -22.48 -1.96
C LEU A 106 1.64 -21.12 -2.52
N LEU A 107 1.45 -20.89 -3.83
CA LEU A 107 1.80 -19.63 -4.47
C LEU A 107 0.94 -18.47 -3.93
N GLN A 108 -0.35 -18.69 -3.75
CA GLN A 108 -1.25 -17.69 -3.20
C GLN A 108 -0.93 -17.34 -1.75
N ALA A 109 -0.58 -18.31 -0.93
CA ALA A 109 -0.23 -18.09 0.47
C ALA A 109 1.06 -17.26 0.62
N HIS A 110 2.02 -17.42 -0.29
CA HIS A 110 3.35 -16.85 -0.19
C HIS A 110 3.61 -15.63 -1.11
N ARG A 111 2.57 -15.06 -1.75
CA ARG A 111 2.70 -13.86 -2.60
C ARG A 111 3.39 -12.68 -1.90
N TRP A 112 3.19 -12.51 -0.61
CA TRP A 112 3.84 -11.47 0.18
C TRP A 112 5.38 -11.51 0.12
N LEU A 113 5.98 -12.72 0.03
CA LEU A 113 7.44 -12.87 -0.15
C LEU A 113 7.89 -12.36 -1.52
N VAL A 114 7.08 -12.57 -2.56
CA VAL A 114 7.36 -12.00 -3.89
C VAL A 114 7.36 -10.48 -3.83
N TYR A 115 6.38 -9.88 -3.14
CA TYR A 115 6.37 -8.41 -2.99
C TYR A 115 7.58 -7.90 -2.22
N LEU A 116 7.99 -8.56 -1.13
CA LEU A 116 9.20 -8.21 -0.40
C LEU A 116 10.46 -8.29 -1.27
N ALA A 117 10.58 -9.34 -2.09
CA ALA A 117 11.68 -9.47 -3.05
C ALA A 117 11.66 -8.31 -4.05
N VAL A 118 10.50 -7.96 -4.58
CA VAL A 118 10.35 -6.84 -5.52
C VAL A 118 10.65 -5.50 -4.86
N PHE A 119 10.27 -5.28 -3.61
CA PHE A 119 10.67 -4.06 -2.88
C PHE A 119 12.20 -3.96 -2.76
N ALA A 120 12.88 -5.08 -2.44
CA ALA A 120 14.34 -5.13 -2.37
C ALA A 120 14.99 -4.87 -3.74
N LEU A 121 14.45 -5.44 -4.81
CA LEU A 121 14.90 -5.21 -6.19
C LEU A 121 14.67 -3.76 -6.62
N ALA A 122 13.52 -3.18 -6.29
CA ALA A 122 13.14 -1.83 -6.69
C ALA A 122 14.00 -0.73 -6.05
N ARG A 123 14.70 -1.05 -4.94
CA ARG A 123 15.63 -0.12 -4.33
C ARG A 123 16.74 0.27 -5.32
N GLY A 124 16.96 1.56 -5.52
CA GLY A 124 17.93 2.07 -6.50
C GLY A 124 17.34 2.34 -7.87
N HIS A 125 16.04 2.07 -8.05
CA HIS A 125 15.30 2.44 -9.24
C HIS A 125 14.40 3.65 -8.96
N ARG A 126 14.03 4.36 -10.04
CA ARG A 126 13.25 5.59 -9.92
C ARG A 126 12.07 5.58 -10.87
N TRP A 127 10.92 6.01 -10.36
CA TRP A 127 9.76 6.38 -11.17
C TRP A 127 10.06 7.72 -11.87
N SER A 128 10.14 7.72 -13.20
CA SER A 128 10.60 8.90 -13.94
C SER A 128 9.55 9.98 -14.10
N ARG A 129 8.26 9.62 -14.08
CA ARG A 129 7.14 10.54 -14.35
C ARG A 129 6.16 10.63 -13.18
N PRO A 130 6.43 11.44 -12.15
CA PRO A 130 5.54 11.58 -11.00
C PRO A 130 4.13 12.09 -11.38
N GLU A 131 4.00 12.84 -12.49
CA GLU A 131 2.72 13.34 -13.00
C GLU A 131 1.78 12.20 -13.41
N LEU A 132 2.32 11.10 -13.94
CA LEU A 132 1.51 9.91 -14.27
C LEU A 132 0.90 9.30 -13.01
N LEU A 133 1.64 9.25 -11.92
CA LEU A 133 1.14 8.73 -10.65
C LEU A 133 0.02 9.63 -10.09
N THR A 134 0.20 10.94 -10.16
CA THR A 134 -0.83 11.89 -9.71
C THR A 134 -2.10 11.77 -10.56
N ARG A 135 -1.97 11.67 -11.89
CA ARG A 135 -3.12 11.46 -12.79
C ARG A 135 -3.80 10.12 -12.52
N LEU A 136 -3.02 9.05 -12.35
CA LEU A 136 -3.53 7.73 -12.00
C LEU A 136 -4.40 7.78 -10.74
N ALA A 137 -3.91 8.39 -9.67
CA ALA A 137 -4.65 8.49 -8.41
C ALA A 137 -5.96 9.28 -8.57
N TRP A 138 -5.96 10.38 -9.33
CA TRP A 138 -7.18 11.13 -9.62
C TRP A 138 -8.20 10.28 -10.38
N TRP A 139 -7.76 9.54 -11.40
CA TRP A 139 -8.66 8.63 -12.13
C TRP A 139 -9.22 7.56 -11.21
N LEU A 140 -8.39 6.90 -10.40
CA LEU A 140 -8.84 5.81 -9.52
C LEU A 140 -9.85 6.29 -8.49
N VAL A 141 -9.54 7.36 -7.75
CA VAL A 141 -10.44 7.89 -6.74
C VAL A 141 -11.71 8.47 -7.38
N GLY A 142 -11.59 9.11 -8.55
CA GLY A 142 -12.74 9.61 -9.31
C GLY A 142 -13.66 8.49 -9.78
N LEU A 143 -13.12 7.44 -10.41
CA LEU A 143 -13.89 6.28 -10.88
C LEU A 143 -14.56 5.53 -9.71
N ALA A 144 -13.83 5.33 -8.60
CA ALA A 144 -14.38 4.71 -7.40
C ALA A 144 -15.53 5.54 -6.81
N THR A 145 -15.37 6.87 -6.76
CA THR A 145 -16.43 7.78 -6.28
C THR A 145 -17.65 7.73 -7.21
N VAL A 146 -17.45 7.78 -8.53
CA VAL A 146 -18.54 7.69 -9.51
C VAL A 146 -19.29 6.37 -9.34
N LYS A 147 -18.56 5.25 -9.27
CA LYS A 147 -19.19 3.93 -9.08
C LYS A 147 -19.98 3.87 -7.77
N SER A 148 -19.40 4.34 -6.65
CA SER A 148 -20.06 4.35 -5.34
C SER A 148 -21.34 5.21 -5.35
N VAL A 149 -21.31 6.39 -6.01
CA VAL A 149 -22.50 7.24 -6.16
C VAL A 149 -23.56 6.58 -7.03
N LEU A 150 -23.17 6.01 -8.17
CA LEU A 150 -24.11 5.28 -9.03
C LEU A 150 -24.77 4.13 -8.31
N THR A 151 -24.01 3.33 -7.55
CA THR A 151 -24.55 2.23 -6.74
C THR A 151 -25.51 2.75 -5.67
N ALA A 152 -25.13 3.79 -4.93
CA ALA A 152 -26.00 4.38 -3.92
C ALA A 152 -27.32 4.90 -4.49
N LEU A 153 -27.30 5.47 -5.70
CA LEU A 153 -28.50 5.98 -6.38
C LEU A 153 -29.39 4.87 -6.96
N THR A 154 -28.82 3.74 -7.39
CA THR A 154 -29.55 2.67 -8.06
C THR A 154 -29.97 1.54 -7.13
N LEU A 155 -29.11 1.17 -6.18
CA LEU A 155 -29.29 0.00 -5.31
C LEU A 155 -29.43 0.35 -3.83
N GLY A 156 -29.16 1.60 -3.46
CA GLY A 156 -29.21 2.08 -2.06
C GLY A 156 -27.83 2.14 -1.40
N LEU A 157 -27.81 2.68 -0.18
CA LEU A 157 -26.56 2.91 0.59
C LEU A 157 -26.03 1.64 1.27
N ASP A 158 -26.80 0.57 1.31
CA ASP A 158 -26.42 -0.69 1.94
C ASP A 158 -25.46 -1.50 1.04
N GLU A 159 -25.59 -1.33 -0.28
CA GLU A 159 -24.69 -1.94 -1.25
C GLU A 159 -23.35 -1.22 -1.34
N ARG A 160 -22.27 -1.99 -1.32
CA ARG A 160 -20.90 -1.47 -1.17
C ARG A 160 -19.92 -2.09 -2.17
N PRO A 161 -20.16 -1.98 -3.47
CA PRO A 161 -19.26 -2.51 -4.45
C PRO A 161 -17.96 -1.72 -4.44
N GLY A 162 -16.84 -2.41 -4.37
CA GLY A 162 -15.54 -1.81 -4.67
C GLY A 162 -15.38 -1.52 -6.16
N LEU A 163 -14.37 -0.75 -6.51
CA LEU A 163 -14.02 -0.50 -7.91
C LEU A 163 -13.53 -1.79 -8.60
N PHE A 164 -12.69 -2.57 -7.92
CA PHE A 164 -12.09 -3.80 -8.45
C PHE A 164 -12.43 -5.02 -7.60
N LEU A 165 -12.36 -4.85 -6.28
CA LEU A 165 -12.47 -5.90 -5.28
C LEU A 165 -13.17 -5.32 -4.04
N GLU A 166 -12.93 -5.90 -2.87
CA GLU A 166 -13.44 -5.36 -1.60
C GLU A 166 -12.89 -3.97 -1.28
N ASN A 167 -13.75 -3.10 -0.77
CA ASN A 167 -13.43 -1.73 -0.41
C ASN A 167 -12.20 -1.58 0.52
N ASN A 168 -11.94 -2.58 1.38
CA ASN A 168 -10.81 -2.56 2.30
C ASN A 168 -9.47 -2.47 1.57
N PHE A 169 -9.29 -3.27 0.51
CA PHE A 169 -8.06 -3.30 -0.28
C PHE A 169 -7.89 -2.02 -1.10
N GLU A 170 -8.97 -1.57 -1.69
CA GLU A 170 -8.94 -0.39 -2.56
C GLU A 170 -8.66 0.89 -1.80
N LEU A 171 -9.30 1.05 -0.63
CA LEU A 171 -9.02 2.19 0.23
C LEU A 171 -7.57 2.18 0.76
N ALA A 172 -6.95 1.00 0.94
CA ALA A 172 -5.52 0.91 1.23
C ALA A 172 -4.66 1.37 0.06
N LEU A 173 -4.99 0.93 -1.18
CA LEU A 173 -4.31 1.39 -2.40
C LEU A 173 -4.42 2.91 -2.55
N PHE A 174 -5.64 3.45 -2.47
CA PHE A 174 -5.90 4.86 -2.70
C PHE A 174 -5.26 5.73 -1.61
N SER A 175 -5.42 5.34 -0.34
CA SER A 175 -4.84 6.08 0.79
C SER A 175 -3.31 6.05 0.79
N GLY A 176 -2.73 4.89 0.54
CA GLY A 176 -1.28 4.74 0.45
C GLY A 176 -0.70 5.53 -0.73
N THR A 177 -1.36 5.50 -1.90
CA THR A 177 -0.95 6.27 -3.08
C THR A 177 -1.11 7.77 -2.83
N ALA A 178 -2.22 8.21 -2.19
CA ALA A 178 -2.42 9.60 -1.82
C ALA A 178 -1.36 10.10 -0.82
N ALA A 179 -0.90 9.25 0.12
CA ALA A 179 0.21 9.58 1.03
C ALA A 179 1.52 9.81 0.26
N VAL A 180 1.82 8.95 -0.73
CA VAL A 180 2.99 9.11 -1.60
C VAL A 180 2.92 10.41 -2.41
N ILE A 181 1.75 10.72 -2.98
CA ILE A 181 1.54 11.97 -3.73
C ILE A 181 1.63 13.16 -2.81
N HIS A 182 0.97 13.14 -1.65
CA HIS A 182 0.98 14.25 -0.69
C HIS A 182 2.40 14.64 -0.28
N ARG A 183 3.29 13.68 -0.14
CA ARG A 183 4.70 13.96 0.11
C ARG A 183 5.37 14.72 -1.03
N ASN A 184 5.06 14.35 -2.29
CA ASN A 184 5.72 14.90 -3.48
C ASN A 184 5.05 16.18 -3.98
N ASP A 185 3.72 16.23 -3.90
CA ASP A 185 2.85 17.35 -4.26
C ASP A 185 1.75 17.52 -3.20
N PRO A 186 2.01 18.32 -2.14
CA PRO A 186 1.07 18.51 -1.04
C PRO A 186 -0.29 19.06 -1.48
N ARG A 187 -0.33 19.92 -2.51
CA ARG A 187 -1.58 20.53 -2.98
C ARG A 187 -2.52 19.50 -3.59
N ASN A 188 -2.02 18.67 -4.49
CA ASN A 188 -2.80 17.59 -5.08
C ASN A 188 -3.09 16.51 -4.04
N GLY A 189 -2.13 16.21 -3.14
CA GLY A 189 -2.33 15.27 -2.06
C GLY A 189 -3.49 15.64 -1.15
N ILE A 190 -3.60 16.88 -0.67
CA ILE A 190 -4.71 17.34 0.19
C ILE A 190 -6.05 17.20 -0.55
N ARG A 191 -6.13 17.60 -1.82
CA ARG A 191 -7.37 17.48 -2.60
C ARG A 191 -7.82 16.02 -2.76
N LEU A 192 -6.86 15.11 -3.03
CA LEU A 192 -7.12 13.67 -3.09
C LEU A 192 -7.60 13.13 -1.73
N ILE A 193 -6.98 13.56 -0.62
CA ILE A 193 -7.38 13.16 0.73
C ILE A 193 -8.82 13.59 1.02
N LEU A 194 -9.23 14.78 0.64
CA LEU A 194 -10.61 15.26 0.81
C LEU A 194 -11.62 14.38 0.03
N LEU A 195 -11.32 14.07 -1.24
CA LEU A 195 -12.17 13.20 -2.06
C LEU A 195 -12.20 11.77 -1.50
N LEU A 196 -11.08 11.26 -1.01
CA LEU A 196 -11.01 9.96 -0.32
C LEU A 196 -11.86 9.93 0.94
N GLY A 197 -11.98 11.04 1.67
CA GLY A 197 -12.89 11.14 2.80
C GLY A 197 -14.33 10.87 2.41
N LEU A 198 -14.81 11.49 1.32
CA LEU A 198 -16.13 11.22 0.76
C LEU A 198 -16.29 9.73 0.34
N LEU A 199 -15.31 9.20 -0.39
CA LEU A 199 -15.33 7.80 -0.82
C LEU A 199 -15.34 6.84 0.39
N THR A 200 -14.58 7.13 1.44
CA THR A 200 -14.55 6.32 2.67
C THR A 200 -15.90 6.31 3.38
N LEU A 201 -16.58 7.45 3.42
CA LEU A 201 -17.94 7.54 3.97
C LEU A 201 -18.94 6.71 3.16
N LEU A 202 -18.91 6.84 1.82
CA LEU A 202 -19.79 6.08 0.93
C LEU A 202 -19.53 4.57 1.00
N SER A 203 -18.27 4.16 1.17
CA SER A 203 -17.90 2.74 1.27
C SER A 203 -18.37 2.08 2.56
N GLY A 204 -18.58 2.82 3.64
CA GLY A 204 -18.92 2.30 4.96
C GLY A 204 -17.93 1.26 5.53
N SER A 205 -16.70 1.20 4.95
CA SER A 205 -15.66 0.26 5.36
C SER A 205 -14.98 0.71 6.65
N ARG A 206 -15.00 -0.14 7.68
CA ARG A 206 -14.39 0.16 8.99
C ARG A 206 -12.86 0.23 8.90
N SER A 207 -12.23 -0.76 8.26
CA SER A 207 -10.77 -0.76 8.06
C SER A 207 -10.35 0.36 7.09
N GLY A 208 -11.19 0.69 6.10
CA GLY A 208 -11.02 1.85 5.25
C GLY A 208 -11.03 3.17 6.02
N ALA A 209 -11.97 3.32 6.97
CA ALA A 209 -12.03 4.50 7.84
C ALA A 209 -10.77 4.65 8.71
N LEU A 210 -10.28 3.55 9.32
CA LEU A 210 -9.02 3.57 10.07
C LEU A 210 -7.82 3.92 9.18
N THR A 211 -7.77 3.36 7.98
CA THR A 211 -6.74 3.66 6.97
C THR A 211 -6.76 5.14 6.58
N TYR A 212 -7.95 5.69 6.36
CA TYR A 212 -8.14 7.11 6.06
C TYR A 212 -7.70 8.02 7.21
N LEU A 213 -8.01 7.66 8.46
CA LEU A 213 -7.57 8.42 9.63
C LEU A 213 -6.05 8.46 9.76
N VAL A 214 -5.35 7.34 9.49
CA VAL A 214 -3.88 7.31 9.44
C VAL A 214 -3.35 8.26 8.35
N LEU A 215 -4.00 8.28 7.17
CA LEU A 215 -3.63 9.19 6.08
C LEU A 215 -3.83 10.66 6.48
N VAL A 216 -4.95 11.01 7.12
CA VAL A 216 -5.23 12.37 7.60
C VAL A 216 -4.20 12.77 8.67
N ALA A 217 -3.90 11.89 9.62
CA ALA A 217 -2.88 12.15 10.63
C ALA A 217 -1.51 12.44 10.00
N PHE A 218 -1.11 11.68 8.98
CA PHE A 218 0.10 11.93 8.22
C PHE A 218 0.08 13.29 7.51
N ALA A 219 -1.02 13.62 6.85
CA ALA A 219 -1.15 14.90 6.16
C ALA A 219 -1.04 16.08 7.13
N LEU A 220 -1.74 16.03 8.25
CA LEU A 220 -1.68 17.05 9.30
C LEU A 220 -0.28 17.16 9.91
N TRP A 221 0.37 16.03 10.19
CA TRP A 221 1.75 16.01 10.70
C TRP A 221 2.74 16.65 9.71
N SER A 222 2.59 16.39 8.41
CA SER A 222 3.51 16.88 7.39
C SER A 222 3.40 18.39 7.12
N VAL A 223 2.22 18.99 7.36
CA VAL A 223 1.95 20.44 7.17
C VAL A 223 2.29 21.24 8.43
N SER A 224 2.30 20.62 9.58
CA SER A 224 2.08 21.25 10.89
C SER A 224 3.33 21.78 11.59
N THR A 225 4.49 21.95 10.97
CA THR A 225 5.68 22.32 11.77
C THR A 225 5.63 23.73 12.39
N ARG A 226 4.72 24.61 12.00
CA ARG A 226 4.62 25.98 12.53
C ARG A 226 3.28 26.35 13.15
N ASP A 227 2.21 25.63 12.85
CA ASP A 227 0.85 25.95 13.36
C ASP A 227 0.53 25.07 14.58
N VAL A 228 0.48 25.70 15.74
CA VAL A 228 0.23 25.04 17.03
C VAL A 228 -1.16 24.39 17.05
N PHE A 229 -2.16 25.02 16.46
CA PHE A 229 -3.54 24.49 16.40
C PHE A 229 -3.61 23.20 15.57
N LEU A 230 -3.02 23.18 14.39
CA LEU A 230 -2.95 21.99 13.54
C LEU A 230 -2.16 20.85 14.22
N ARG A 231 -1.15 21.18 15.02
CA ARG A 231 -0.40 20.19 15.80
C ARG A 231 -1.27 19.53 16.87
N TYR A 232 -2.09 20.28 17.61
CA TYR A 232 -3.04 19.72 18.58
C TYR A 232 -4.14 18.90 17.88
N LEU A 233 -4.64 19.36 16.74
CA LEU A 233 -5.61 18.61 15.95
C LEU A 233 -5.03 17.28 15.47
N ALA A 234 -3.77 17.26 15.03
CA ALA A 234 -3.06 16.03 14.66
C ALA A 234 -2.87 15.07 15.87
N MET A 235 -2.68 15.60 17.08
CA MET A 235 -2.60 14.79 18.31
C MET A 235 -3.96 14.19 18.71
N LEU A 236 -5.07 14.85 18.37
CA LEU A 236 -6.42 14.33 18.61
C LEU A 236 -6.81 13.24 17.60
N THR A 237 -6.19 13.20 16.44
CA THR A 237 -6.53 12.23 15.38
C THR A 237 -6.46 10.77 15.84
N PRO A 238 -5.45 10.31 16.60
CA PRO A 238 -5.42 8.94 17.15
C PRO A 238 -6.59 8.65 18.09
N VAL A 239 -7.02 9.64 18.88
CA VAL A 239 -8.16 9.49 19.79
C VAL A 239 -9.45 9.33 18.98
N VAL A 240 -9.66 10.16 17.96
CA VAL A 240 -10.79 10.06 17.03
C VAL A 240 -10.75 8.74 16.29
N ALA A 241 -9.54 8.28 15.87
CA ALA A 241 -9.33 7.00 15.19
C ALA A 241 -9.74 5.78 16.03
N VAL A 242 -9.68 5.88 17.34
CA VAL A 242 -10.12 4.83 18.26
C VAL A 242 -11.60 4.98 18.62
N VAL A 243 -12.04 6.20 18.94
CA VAL A 243 -13.39 6.46 19.43
C VAL A 243 -14.46 6.29 18.35
N VAL A 244 -14.21 6.79 17.14
CA VAL A 244 -15.20 6.71 16.03
C VAL A 244 -15.52 5.27 15.65
N PRO A 245 -14.54 4.39 15.39
CA PRO A 245 -14.82 2.97 15.17
C PRO A 245 -15.52 2.32 16.36
N TRP A 246 -15.09 2.64 17.59
CA TRP A 246 -15.73 2.10 18.81
C TRP A 246 -17.22 2.44 18.87
N VAL A 247 -17.60 3.70 18.63
CA VAL A 247 -19.02 4.14 18.64
C VAL A 247 -19.80 3.44 17.51
N ILE A 248 -19.23 3.35 16.29
CA ILE A 248 -19.85 2.63 15.18
C ILE A 248 -19.98 1.13 15.49
N PHE A 249 -19.00 0.55 16.18
CA PHE A 249 -19.04 -0.85 16.62
C PHE A 249 -20.08 -1.11 17.70
N ALA A 250 -20.17 -0.24 18.71
CA ALA A 250 -21.11 -0.41 19.81
C ALA A 250 -22.57 -0.43 19.31
N GLY A 251 -22.91 0.40 18.31
CA GLY A 251 -24.24 0.43 17.71
C GLY A 251 -24.63 -0.87 16.97
N ARG A 252 -23.66 -1.53 16.33
CA ARG A 252 -23.91 -2.76 15.52
C ARG A 252 -23.69 -4.07 16.32
N ALA A 253 -22.91 -4.05 17.40
CA ALA A 253 -22.73 -5.21 18.26
C ALA A 253 -24.02 -5.57 19.01
N ALA A 254 -24.99 -4.66 19.07
CA ALA A 254 -26.33 -4.91 19.61
C ALA A 254 -27.20 -5.78 18.69
N GLU A 255 -26.85 -5.93 17.39
CA GLU A 255 -27.57 -6.73 16.39
C GLU A 255 -26.87 -8.07 16.17
N SER A 256 -26.67 -8.83 17.21
CA SER A 256 -26.48 -10.31 17.34
C SER A 256 -25.82 -11.13 16.22
N GLU A 257 -25.04 -10.59 15.30
CA GLU A 257 -24.16 -11.36 14.45
C GLU A 257 -22.77 -11.45 15.07
N VAL A 258 -22.36 -12.68 15.36
CA VAL A 258 -20.98 -12.97 15.75
C VAL A 258 -20.07 -12.38 14.67
N ILE A 259 -19.27 -11.39 15.06
CA ILE A 259 -18.38 -10.71 14.13
C ILE A 259 -17.42 -11.79 13.59
N ASP A 260 -17.47 -12.06 12.29
CA ASP A 260 -16.64 -13.08 11.62
C ASP A 260 -15.19 -13.11 12.08
N ARG A 261 -14.63 -11.94 12.37
CA ARG A 261 -13.26 -11.79 12.86
C ARG A 261 -13.01 -12.39 14.23
N VAL A 262 -14.02 -12.38 15.10
CA VAL A 262 -13.96 -13.05 16.41
C VAL A 262 -13.91 -14.57 16.17
N ARG A 263 -14.71 -15.07 15.22
CA ARG A 263 -14.74 -16.46 14.84
C ARG A 263 -13.39 -16.93 14.27
N PHE A 264 -12.77 -16.14 13.39
CA PHE A 264 -11.43 -16.43 12.87
C PHE A 264 -10.39 -16.52 13.99
N LEU A 265 -10.45 -15.58 14.95
CA LEU A 265 -9.55 -15.58 16.10
C LEU A 265 -9.81 -16.81 17.00
N GLU A 266 -11.07 -17.17 17.27
CA GLU A 266 -11.43 -18.35 18.06
C GLU A 266 -10.89 -19.63 17.42
N VAL A 267 -11.10 -19.81 16.10
CA VAL A 267 -10.56 -20.95 15.37
C VAL A 267 -9.03 -20.95 15.44
N PHE A 268 -8.38 -19.83 15.16
CA PHE A 268 -6.92 -19.72 15.28
C PHE A 268 -6.45 -20.12 16.68
N LEU A 269 -7.06 -19.59 17.74
CA LEU A 269 -6.68 -19.92 19.12
C LEU A 269 -6.89 -21.40 19.44
N SER A 270 -7.93 -22.03 18.90
CA SER A 270 -8.13 -23.48 19.06
C SER A 270 -7.06 -24.33 18.36
N GLU A 271 -6.63 -23.90 17.16
CA GLU A 271 -5.57 -24.59 16.40
C GLU A 271 -4.21 -24.50 17.10
N VAL A 272 -3.88 -23.35 17.69
CA VAL A 272 -2.59 -23.11 18.33
C VAL A 272 -2.53 -23.53 19.80
N GLN A 273 -3.58 -24.10 20.37
CA GLN A 273 -3.71 -24.42 21.80
C GLN A 273 -2.58 -25.31 22.33
N ARG A 274 -2.04 -26.19 21.46
CA ARG A 274 -0.99 -27.18 21.81
C ARG A 274 0.40 -26.76 21.34
N TRP A 275 0.53 -25.54 20.82
CA TRP A 275 1.78 -25.06 20.28
C TRP A 275 2.84 -24.89 21.35
N GLN A 276 4.05 -25.32 21.03
CA GLN A 276 5.26 -25.08 21.80
C GLN A 276 5.96 -23.81 21.32
N TRP A 277 7.02 -23.40 21.99
CA TRP A 277 7.77 -22.20 21.66
C TRP A 277 8.34 -22.21 20.23
N LEU A 278 8.71 -23.38 19.71
CA LEU A 278 9.19 -23.53 18.31
C LEU A 278 8.07 -23.25 17.31
N ASP A 279 6.87 -23.73 17.58
CA ASP A 279 5.71 -23.53 16.71
C ASP A 279 5.34 -22.03 16.67
N TRP A 280 5.39 -21.35 17.82
CA TRP A 280 5.21 -19.89 17.85
C TRP A 280 6.30 -19.14 17.10
N THR A 281 7.53 -19.65 17.07
CA THR A 281 8.66 -18.99 16.38
C THR A 281 8.59 -19.19 14.87
N PHE A 282 8.33 -20.42 14.41
CA PHE A 282 8.46 -20.80 13.00
C PHE A 282 7.13 -21.14 12.31
N GLY A 283 6.03 -21.25 13.06
CA GLY A 283 4.73 -21.68 12.55
C GLY A 283 4.68 -23.17 12.20
N THR A 284 3.60 -23.55 11.54
CA THR A 284 3.44 -24.89 10.96
C THR A 284 4.20 -25.03 9.63
N PRO A 285 4.45 -26.24 9.12
CA PRO A 285 4.84 -26.42 7.72
C PRO A 285 3.90 -25.66 6.78
N PRO A 286 4.39 -25.15 5.62
CA PRO A 286 3.54 -24.36 4.71
C PRO A 286 2.31 -25.13 4.26
N ILE A 287 1.17 -24.41 4.26
CA ILE A 287 -0.09 -25.02 3.81
C ILE A 287 -0.45 -26.27 4.59
N THR A 288 -0.23 -26.27 5.90
CA THR A 288 -0.78 -27.30 6.78
C THR A 288 -2.29 -27.05 6.91
N PRO A 289 -3.15 -28.07 6.62
CA PRO A 289 -4.60 -27.93 6.80
C PRO A 289 -4.95 -27.58 8.24
N LEU A 290 -5.99 -26.78 8.43
CA LEU A 290 -6.61 -26.65 9.75
C LEU A 290 -7.29 -27.96 10.13
N SER A 291 -7.62 -28.12 11.42
CA SER A 291 -8.37 -29.29 11.88
C SER A 291 -9.72 -29.41 11.17
N PRO A 292 -10.27 -30.62 11.01
CA PRO A 292 -11.61 -30.80 10.43
C PRO A 292 -12.69 -29.98 11.16
N GLN A 293 -12.53 -29.81 12.47
CA GLN A 293 -13.44 -28.99 13.29
C GLN A 293 -13.27 -27.49 12.97
N GLY A 294 -12.04 -27.00 12.80
CA GLY A 294 -11.76 -25.64 12.36
C GLY A 294 -12.36 -25.36 10.99
N CYS A 295 -12.14 -26.25 10.00
CA CYS A 295 -12.72 -26.12 8.66
C CYS A 295 -14.26 -26.13 8.70
N ALA A 296 -14.87 -27.05 9.44
CA ALA A 296 -16.34 -27.14 9.56
C ALA A 296 -16.94 -25.87 10.19
N SER A 297 -16.26 -25.25 11.15
CA SER A 297 -16.73 -24.02 11.78
C SER A 297 -16.66 -22.78 10.88
N LEU A 298 -15.88 -22.85 9.79
CA LEU A 298 -15.69 -21.81 8.78
C LEU A 298 -16.29 -22.18 7.40
N ALA A 299 -17.13 -23.20 7.34
CA ALA A 299 -17.68 -23.75 6.08
C ALA A 299 -18.52 -22.74 5.28
N TYR A 300 -18.98 -21.64 5.88
CA TYR A 300 -19.66 -20.57 5.18
C TYR A 300 -18.73 -19.72 4.27
N TYR A 301 -17.40 -19.95 4.36
CA TYR A 301 -16.37 -19.39 3.46
C TYR A 301 -15.78 -20.47 2.54
N ASP A 302 -16.60 -21.41 2.04
CA ASP A 302 -16.17 -22.54 1.19
C ASP A 302 -15.36 -22.13 -0.04
N VAL A 303 -15.59 -20.93 -0.59
CA VAL A 303 -14.80 -20.33 -1.68
C VAL A 303 -13.32 -20.14 -1.36
N LEU A 304 -12.94 -20.18 -0.06
CA LEU A 304 -11.55 -20.08 0.42
C LEU A 304 -10.96 -21.45 0.80
N PHE A 305 -11.67 -22.54 0.51
CA PHE A 305 -11.14 -23.89 0.68
C PHE A 305 -10.06 -24.20 -0.36
N SER A 306 -9.42 -25.34 -0.20
CA SER A 306 -8.37 -25.79 -1.11
C SER A 306 -8.80 -25.75 -2.58
N SER A 307 -7.91 -25.26 -3.43
CA SER A 307 -8.09 -25.31 -4.88
C SER A 307 -8.18 -26.73 -5.45
N ALA A 308 -7.78 -27.75 -4.66
CA ALA A 308 -7.90 -29.16 -5.03
C ALA A 308 -9.35 -29.69 -4.92
N GLY A 309 -10.26 -29.00 -4.26
CA GLY A 309 -11.65 -29.43 -4.08
C GLY A 309 -11.80 -30.66 -3.18
N ASP A 310 -10.83 -30.92 -2.30
CA ASP A 310 -10.77 -32.08 -1.39
C ASP A 310 -11.49 -31.84 -0.05
N GLY A 311 -12.13 -30.67 0.11
CA GLY A 311 -12.82 -30.27 1.34
C GLY A 311 -11.86 -29.83 2.46
N GLN A 312 -10.56 -29.77 2.21
CA GLN A 312 -9.61 -29.21 3.17
C GLN A 312 -9.64 -27.69 3.16
N CYS A 313 -9.32 -27.09 4.28
CA CYS A 313 -9.13 -25.67 4.39
C CYS A 313 -7.77 -25.33 5.02
N TYR A 314 -7.15 -24.29 4.53
CA TYR A 314 -5.86 -23.81 4.99
C TYR A 314 -5.99 -22.48 5.72
N SER A 315 -4.91 -21.97 6.28
CA SER A 315 -4.84 -20.70 6.99
C SER A 315 -5.44 -19.51 6.19
N VAL A 316 -5.55 -19.63 4.86
CA VAL A 316 -6.19 -18.61 3.98
C VAL A 316 -7.61 -18.29 4.42
N ILE A 317 -8.34 -19.29 4.93
CA ILE A 317 -9.73 -19.12 5.40
C ILE A 317 -9.84 -18.20 6.62
N LEU A 318 -8.79 -18.03 7.40
CA LEU A 318 -8.77 -17.13 8.57
C LEU A 318 -8.91 -15.65 8.19
N HIS A 319 -8.87 -15.32 6.92
CA HIS A 319 -9.07 -13.99 6.32
C HIS A 319 -8.13 -12.90 6.83
N SER A 320 -7.63 -12.96 8.06
CA SER A 320 -6.62 -12.06 8.62
C SER A 320 -5.21 -12.52 8.21
N PHE A 321 -4.48 -11.69 7.49
CA PHE A 321 -3.10 -11.99 7.11
C PHE A 321 -2.18 -12.19 8.34
N ILE A 322 -2.42 -11.46 9.43
CA ILE A 322 -1.64 -11.61 10.66
C ILE A 322 -1.82 -13.01 11.24
N LEU A 323 -3.05 -13.51 11.36
CA LEU A 323 -3.32 -14.85 11.88
C LEU A 323 -2.74 -15.94 10.97
N ARG A 324 -2.91 -15.77 9.66
CA ARG A 324 -2.31 -16.66 8.66
C ARG A 324 -0.80 -16.71 8.78
N LEU A 325 -0.17 -15.54 8.86
CA LEU A 325 1.28 -15.45 8.92
C LEU A 325 1.86 -16.05 10.19
N LEU A 326 1.16 -15.85 11.32
CA LEU A 326 1.50 -16.53 12.58
C LEU A 326 1.32 -18.05 12.47
N TYR A 327 0.23 -18.53 11.87
CA TYR A 327 -0.02 -19.96 11.70
C TYR A 327 1.02 -20.60 10.77
N ASP A 328 1.23 -20.02 9.58
CA ASP A 328 2.11 -20.62 8.57
C ASP A 328 3.61 -20.37 8.85
N GLY A 329 4.00 -19.31 9.55
CA GLY A 329 5.41 -18.91 9.64
C GLY A 329 5.85 -18.35 10.99
N GLY A 330 4.95 -18.35 11.98
CA GLY A 330 5.24 -17.88 13.32
C GLY A 330 5.62 -16.41 13.43
N PHE A 331 6.18 -16.05 14.58
CA PHE A 331 6.68 -14.69 14.81
C PHE A 331 7.80 -14.31 13.86
N LEU A 332 8.60 -15.25 13.36
CA LEU A 332 9.67 -14.95 12.40
C LEU A 332 9.10 -14.37 11.10
N ALA A 333 8.05 -14.97 10.54
CA ALA A 333 7.39 -14.46 9.35
C ALA A 333 6.73 -13.10 9.59
N LEU A 334 6.08 -12.92 10.74
CA LEU A 334 5.47 -11.65 11.11
C LEU A 334 6.52 -10.53 11.21
N LEU A 335 7.64 -10.79 11.86
CA LEU A 335 8.75 -9.84 11.93
C LEU A 335 9.32 -9.51 10.55
N MET A 336 9.49 -10.52 9.69
CA MET A 336 9.95 -10.29 8.31
C MET A 336 8.96 -9.42 7.53
N ALA A 337 7.66 -9.69 7.61
CA ALA A 337 6.63 -8.93 6.91
C ALA A 337 6.56 -7.46 7.36
N LEU A 338 6.92 -7.16 8.61
CA LEU A 338 6.91 -5.80 9.15
C LEU A 338 8.26 -5.09 9.00
N LEU A 339 9.36 -5.77 9.35
CA LEU A 339 10.68 -5.13 9.42
C LEU A 339 11.35 -4.98 8.04
N LEU A 340 11.17 -5.94 7.11
CA LEU A 340 11.81 -5.84 5.81
C LEU A 340 11.27 -4.66 4.98
N PRO A 341 9.95 -4.42 4.84
CA PRO A 341 9.45 -3.22 4.15
C PRO A 341 9.94 -1.94 4.84
N LEU A 342 9.96 -1.90 6.18
CA LEU A 342 10.49 -0.76 6.93
C LEU A 342 11.96 -0.51 6.56
N VAL A 343 12.81 -1.52 6.65
CA VAL A 343 14.24 -1.41 6.34
C VAL A 343 14.45 -0.99 4.88
N ILE A 344 13.76 -1.62 3.93
CA ILE A 344 13.88 -1.31 2.50
C ILE A 344 13.45 0.13 2.21
N MET A 345 12.30 0.57 2.72
CA MET A 345 11.85 1.95 2.57
C MET A 345 12.86 2.94 3.16
N ARG A 346 13.41 2.66 4.35
CA ARG A 346 14.42 3.53 4.97
C ARG A 346 15.73 3.56 4.18
N GLN A 347 16.17 2.42 3.68
CA GLN A 347 17.33 2.32 2.80
C GLN A 347 17.10 3.06 1.46
N ALA A 348 15.86 3.07 0.95
CA ALA A 348 15.45 3.86 -0.21
C ALA A 348 15.31 5.36 0.08
N ARG A 349 15.54 5.81 1.35
CA ARG A 349 15.38 7.19 1.81
C ARG A 349 13.92 7.69 1.83
N VAL A 350 12.95 6.79 1.97
CA VAL A 350 11.57 7.19 2.27
C VAL A 350 11.54 7.83 3.66
N PRO A 351 10.92 9.01 3.86
CA PRO A 351 10.84 9.65 5.18
C PRO A 351 10.08 8.80 6.20
N TRP A 352 10.46 8.93 7.48
CA TRP A 352 9.84 8.17 8.57
C TRP A 352 8.31 8.33 8.61
N GLY A 353 7.79 9.55 8.46
CA GLY A 353 6.35 9.80 8.47
C GLY A 353 5.61 8.98 7.40
N LEU A 354 6.08 8.98 6.15
CA LEU A 354 5.49 8.19 5.07
C LEU A 354 5.70 6.68 5.30
N THR A 355 6.89 6.27 5.76
CA THR A 355 7.19 4.86 6.06
C THR A 355 6.22 4.29 7.10
N LEU A 356 6.04 4.98 8.24
CA LEU A 356 5.14 4.55 9.30
C LEU A 356 3.67 4.58 8.86
N THR A 357 3.29 5.57 8.07
CA THR A 357 1.93 5.67 7.49
C THR A 357 1.60 4.46 6.62
N LEU A 358 2.49 4.11 5.68
CA LEU A 358 2.27 2.98 4.78
C LEU A 358 2.26 1.64 5.54
N LEU A 359 3.13 1.47 6.54
CA LEU A 359 3.13 0.29 7.39
C LEU A 359 1.86 0.20 8.24
N ALA A 360 1.40 1.32 8.82
CA ALA A 360 0.16 1.35 9.58
C ALA A 360 -1.07 0.98 8.71
N ILE A 361 -1.15 1.54 7.50
CA ILE A 361 -2.17 1.16 6.51
C ILE A 361 -2.12 -0.35 6.22
N ALA A 362 -0.93 -0.88 5.97
CA ALA A 362 -0.74 -2.28 5.68
C ALA A 362 -1.09 -3.19 6.86
N VAL A 363 -0.74 -2.82 8.10
CA VAL A 363 -1.08 -3.56 9.33
C VAL A 363 -2.59 -3.55 9.58
N ILE A 364 -3.27 -2.40 9.45
CA ILE A 364 -4.72 -2.31 9.60
C ILE A 364 -5.43 -3.25 8.62
N ASN A 365 -4.99 -3.26 7.35
CA ASN A 365 -5.54 -4.18 6.36
C ASN A 365 -5.18 -5.63 6.65
N SER A 366 -3.97 -5.91 7.13
CA SER A 366 -3.52 -7.26 7.48
C SER A 366 -4.26 -7.85 8.67
N ALA A 367 -4.74 -7.02 9.60
CA ALA A 367 -5.57 -7.46 10.72
C ALA A 367 -7.00 -7.84 10.28
N SER A 368 -7.50 -7.26 9.19
CA SER A 368 -8.89 -7.44 8.76
C SER A 368 -9.07 -8.34 7.54
N VAL A 369 -8.08 -8.36 6.64
CA VAL A 369 -8.11 -9.10 5.36
C VAL A 369 -6.70 -9.58 4.99
N SER A 370 -6.49 -10.00 3.74
CA SER A 370 -5.21 -10.55 3.26
C SER A 370 -4.03 -9.56 3.20
N GLY A 371 -4.22 -8.31 3.60
CA GLY A 371 -3.20 -7.30 3.84
C GLY A 371 -1.99 -7.33 2.89
N PHE A 372 -0.79 -7.52 3.43
CA PHE A 372 0.46 -7.61 2.66
C PHE A 372 0.49 -8.71 1.58
N ASN A 373 -0.40 -9.69 1.63
CA ASN A 373 -0.52 -10.73 0.62
C ASN A 373 -1.36 -10.29 -0.59
N ASN A 374 -1.62 -8.99 -0.72
CA ASN A 374 -2.44 -8.43 -1.79
C ASN A 374 -1.72 -7.27 -2.48
N PRO A 375 -1.69 -7.21 -3.84
CA PRO A 375 -0.98 -6.17 -4.58
C PRO A 375 -1.51 -4.76 -4.28
N TYR A 376 -2.78 -4.60 -3.90
CA TYR A 376 -3.35 -3.29 -3.56
C TYR A 376 -2.70 -2.66 -2.32
N VAL A 377 -2.25 -3.48 -1.37
CA VAL A 377 -1.52 -3.01 -0.18
C VAL A 377 -0.02 -2.89 -0.46
N ALA A 378 0.53 -3.80 -1.27
CA ALA A 378 1.94 -3.80 -1.61
C ALA A 378 2.34 -2.65 -2.56
N LEU A 379 1.47 -2.30 -3.51
CA LEU A 379 1.77 -1.31 -4.55
C LEU A 379 2.10 0.09 -3.99
N PRO A 380 1.40 0.67 -3.01
CA PRO A 380 1.80 1.95 -2.41
C PRO A 380 3.20 1.94 -1.79
N ILE A 381 3.61 0.83 -1.16
CA ILE A 381 4.95 0.67 -0.60
C ILE A 381 5.99 0.65 -1.72
N LEU A 382 5.73 -0.11 -2.78
CA LEU A 382 6.57 -0.15 -3.98
C LEU A 382 6.70 1.24 -4.62
N LEU A 383 5.61 1.96 -4.78
CA LEU A 383 5.60 3.32 -5.32
C LEU A 383 6.37 4.29 -4.41
N ALA A 384 6.28 4.15 -3.09
CA ALA A 384 7.07 4.96 -2.17
C ALA A 384 8.58 4.71 -2.34
N VAL A 385 8.99 3.44 -2.52
CA VAL A 385 10.40 3.09 -2.80
C VAL A 385 10.87 3.69 -4.12
N LEU A 386 10.05 3.61 -5.18
CA LEU A 386 10.36 4.08 -6.52
C LEU A 386 10.34 5.61 -6.66
N THR A 387 9.52 6.30 -5.86
CA THR A 387 9.44 7.77 -5.89
C THR A 387 10.33 8.43 -4.82
N ALA A 388 10.98 7.62 -3.97
CA ALA A 388 11.91 8.14 -2.97
C ALA A 388 13.17 8.70 -3.66
N GLY A 389 13.66 9.81 -3.17
CA GLY A 389 14.90 10.42 -3.65
C GLY A 389 15.14 11.75 -2.93
N PRO A 390 16.34 12.32 -2.99
CA PRO A 390 16.50 13.71 -2.63
C PRO A 390 15.54 14.51 -3.53
N ARG A 391 14.72 15.38 -2.96
CA ARG A 391 14.17 16.48 -3.73
C ARG A 391 15.39 17.19 -4.32
N GLU A 392 15.47 17.27 -5.64
CA GLU A 392 16.29 18.33 -6.22
C GLU A 392 15.84 19.59 -5.48
N ALA A 393 16.73 20.17 -4.70
CA ALA A 393 16.45 21.45 -4.05
C ALA A 393 15.99 22.33 -5.20
N VAL A 394 14.70 22.69 -5.20
CA VAL A 394 14.20 23.72 -6.12
C VAL A 394 15.17 24.86 -5.87
N ASP A 395 16.00 25.16 -6.87
CA ASP A 395 17.01 26.18 -6.76
C ASP A 395 16.29 27.46 -6.28
N PRO A 396 16.53 27.91 -5.03
CA PRO A 396 15.86 29.08 -4.52
C PRO A 396 16.11 30.29 -5.41
N ALA A 397 17.19 30.28 -6.21
CA ALA A 397 17.47 31.29 -7.23
C ALA A 397 16.54 31.19 -8.45
N ALA A 398 16.02 29.99 -8.79
CA ALA A 398 15.02 29.85 -9.85
C ALA A 398 13.64 30.38 -9.41
N ALA A 399 13.29 30.30 -8.13
CA ALA A 399 12.06 30.85 -7.57
C ALA A 399 12.12 32.39 -7.43
N GLN A 400 13.31 32.99 -7.45
CA GLN A 400 13.53 34.42 -7.35
C GLN A 400 13.82 35.10 -8.70
N ARG A 401 13.77 34.35 -9.82
CA ARG A 401 13.85 35.03 -11.13
C ARG A 401 12.66 35.96 -11.25
N PRO A 402 12.86 37.29 -11.31
CA PRO A 402 11.76 38.23 -11.55
C PRO A 402 11.11 37.80 -12.86
N LEU A 403 9.79 37.72 -12.86
CA LEU A 403 9.01 37.52 -14.07
C LEU A 403 9.53 38.55 -15.09
N ALA A 404 10.06 38.09 -16.21
CA ALA A 404 10.49 38.93 -17.27
C ALA A 404 9.38 39.94 -17.56
N PRO A 405 9.69 41.25 -17.63
CA PRO A 405 8.66 42.25 -17.85
C PRO A 405 7.90 41.87 -19.12
N PHE A 406 6.59 41.81 -18.97
CA PHE A 406 5.67 41.59 -20.10
C PHE A 406 5.97 42.69 -21.14
N HIS A 407 6.70 42.34 -22.18
CA HIS A 407 6.79 43.21 -23.36
C HIS A 407 5.40 43.20 -23.98
N ALA A 408 4.65 44.26 -23.70
CA ALA A 408 3.43 44.56 -24.46
C ALA A 408 3.81 44.62 -25.94
N PRO A 409 3.09 43.93 -26.84
CA PRO A 409 3.36 44.03 -28.26
C PRO A 409 3.19 45.51 -28.65
N SER A 410 4.26 46.13 -29.20
CA SER A 410 4.23 47.47 -29.73
C SER A 410 3.20 47.50 -30.87
N LEU A 411 2.09 48.16 -30.63
CA LEU A 411 1.14 48.56 -31.68
C LEU A 411 1.89 49.46 -32.65
N HIS A 412 2.34 48.90 -33.76
CA HIS A 412 2.76 49.71 -34.91
C HIS A 412 1.54 50.46 -35.43
N PRO A 413 1.57 51.80 -35.50
CA PRO A 413 0.53 52.55 -36.20
C PRO A 413 0.65 52.24 -37.69
N GLN A 414 -0.38 51.60 -38.27
CA GLN A 414 -0.56 51.57 -39.71
C GLN A 414 -0.83 53.03 -40.16
N GLY A 415 0.21 53.62 -40.69
CA GLY A 415 0.11 54.90 -41.37
C GLY A 415 -0.10 54.69 -42.87
N ASP A 416 -1.13 55.36 -43.28
CA ASP A 416 -1.35 56.01 -44.63
C ASP A 416 -1.60 55.15 -45.86
N LEU A 417 -2.90 55.11 -46.16
CA LEU A 417 -3.44 55.05 -47.51
C LEU A 417 -2.97 56.27 -48.35
N ARG A 418 -2.32 56.03 -49.47
CA ARG A 418 -2.47 56.76 -50.75
C ARG A 418 -2.44 55.76 -51.91
#